data_af85d1301f78c24f884f508cc0b6a730
#
_entry.id   af85d1301f78c24f884f508cc0b6a730
#
_cell.length_a   1.000
_cell.length_b   1.000
_cell.length_c   1.000
_cell.angle_alpha   90.00
_cell.angle_beta   90.00
_cell.angle_gamma   90.00
#
_symmetry.space_group_name_H-M   'P 1'
#
loop_
_entity.id
_entity.type
_entity.pdbx_description
1 polymer ?
#
loop_
_entity_poly.entity_id
_entity_poly.type
_entity_poly.pdbx_seq_one_letter_code
_entity_poly.pdbx_strand_id
1 'polypeptide(L)'
;MELLPAIDLRGGRAVRLRQGDDSRRTTVGDDPVALLDRFVAAGVALVHVVDLDAALGEAPQRELIGRMVGRGAAIQLGGGLRDRSAIEAAFALGAERAVVGSLVARDPERFAEIAAAHPGRLVPALDLSGSTGEVRIAGWREGSPRSLADLSTALVGLPSPAVLVTDVDRDGMMGGPNLALARRVARASGLPALLSGGVSSLKDLSAARGIPEIAGAIVGQALYSGAFTLEEAMTTAHGEPFA
;
A
#
# COMPACT_ATOMS: atom_id res chain seq x y z
N MET A 1 3.36 4.45 -15.17
CA MET A 1 3.48 3.97 -13.78
C MET A 1 2.12 4.15 -13.10
N GLU A 2 1.62 3.14 -12.37
CA GLU A 2 0.35 3.22 -11.64
C GLU A 2 0.46 4.21 -10.47
N LEU A 3 -0.53 5.09 -10.28
CA LEU A 3 -0.61 5.97 -9.11
C LEU A 3 -1.79 5.53 -8.24
N LEU A 4 -1.52 5.23 -6.96
CA LEU A 4 -2.53 4.79 -6.01
C LEU A 4 -2.62 5.82 -4.87
N PRO A 5 -3.63 6.70 -4.87
CA PRO A 5 -3.90 7.51 -3.69
C PRO A 5 -4.32 6.59 -2.53
N ALA A 6 -3.88 6.93 -1.31
CA ALA A 6 -4.12 6.12 -0.12
C ALA A 6 -5.18 6.73 0.79
N ILE A 7 -6.07 5.88 1.30
CA ILE A 7 -7.04 6.20 2.37
C ILE A 7 -6.81 5.24 3.54
N ASP A 8 -6.31 5.75 4.64
CA ASP A 8 -6.16 4.99 5.87
C ASP A 8 -7.41 5.19 6.73
N LEU A 9 -8.05 4.10 7.13
CA LEU A 9 -9.28 4.11 7.91
C LEU A 9 -8.99 3.84 9.39
N ARG A 10 -9.45 4.72 10.27
CA ARG A 10 -9.32 4.56 11.73
C ARG A 10 -10.57 5.10 12.42
N GLY A 11 -11.32 4.22 13.11
CA GLY A 11 -12.54 4.61 13.84
C GLY A 11 -13.59 5.27 12.94
N GLY A 12 -13.79 4.79 11.72
CA GLY A 12 -14.77 5.32 10.77
C GLY A 12 -14.33 6.58 9.99
N ARG A 13 -13.11 7.06 10.18
CA ARG A 13 -12.58 8.29 9.56
C ARG A 13 -11.36 8.01 8.69
N ALA A 14 -11.09 8.89 7.72
CA ALA A 14 -9.85 8.90 6.99
C ALA A 14 -8.78 9.65 7.80
N VAL A 15 -7.64 8.98 8.01
CA VAL A 15 -6.55 9.50 8.85
C VAL A 15 -5.20 9.37 8.15
N ARG A 16 -4.18 10.03 8.73
CA ARG A 16 -2.77 9.78 8.42
C ARG A 16 -2.00 9.57 9.72
N LEU A 17 -1.13 8.58 9.71
CA LEU A 17 -0.18 8.33 10.78
C LEU A 17 1.19 8.86 10.39
N ARG A 18 2.05 9.14 11.36
CA ARG A 18 3.47 9.37 11.14
C ARG A 18 4.24 8.14 11.61
N GLN A 19 4.93 7.47 10.70
CA GLN A 19 5.69 6.24 10.98
C GLN A 19 4.85 5.16 11.69
N GLY A 20 3.55 5.05 11.33
CA GLY A 20 2.63 4.08 11.91
C GLY A 20 2.17 4.37 13.35
N ASP A 21 2.54 5.50 13.94
CA ASP A 21 2.21 5.86 15.33
C ASP A 21 0.79 6.43 15.43
N ASP A 22 -0.14 5.65 16.02
CA ASP A 22 -1.54 6.04 16.21
C ASP A 22 -1.71 7.26 17.16
N SER A 23 -0.74 7.50 18.07
CA SER A 23 -0.75 8.68 18.92
C SER A 23 -0.45 9.99 18.16
N ARG A 24 0.16 9.88 16.98
CA ARG A 24 0.51 11.00 16.08
C ARG A 24 -0.42 11.07 14.86
N ARG A 25 -1.65 10.58 15.05
CA ARG A 25 -2.70 10.55 14.04
C ARG A 25 -3.24 11.95 13.75
N THR A 26 -3.46 12.22 12.46
CA THR A 26 -4.19 13.40 11.97
C THR A 26 -5.40 12.93 11.16
N THR A 27 -6.59 13.44 11.45
CA THR A 27 -7.78 13.21 10.61
C THR A 27 -7.66 14.07 9.36
N VAL A 28 -7.82 13.45 8.19
CA VAL A 28 -7.74 14.10 6.87
C VAL A 28 -9.10 14.14 6.15
N GLY A 29 -10.08 13.40 6.65
CA GLY A 29 -11.46 13.42 6.17
C GLY A 29 -12.39 12.70 7.15
N ASP A 30 -13.50 13.32 7.47
CA ASP A 30 -14.54 12.73 8.33
C ASP A 30 -15.39 11.69 7.59
N ASP A 31 -15.50 11.82 6.26
CA ASP A 31 -16.20 10.86 5.39
C ASP A 31 -15.25 10.25 4.36
N PRO A 32 -14.76 9.01 4.62
CA PRO A 32 -13.90 8.29 3.68
C PRO A 32 -14.57 7.96 2.34
N VAL A 33 -15.90 7.82 2.31
CA VAL A 33 -16.65 7.56 1.07
C VAL A 33 -16.63 8.79 0.17
N ALA A 34 -16.91 9.97 0.73
CA ALA A 34 -16.82 11.22 -0.01
C ALA A 34 -15.39 11.54 -0.49
N LEU A 35 -14.38 11.11 0.27
CA LEU A 35 -12.98 11.21 -0.14
C LEU A 35 -12.68 10.30 -1.35
N LEU A 36 -13.15 9.05 -1.33
CA LEU A 36 -13.06 8.14 -2.46
C LEU A 36 -13.75 8.72 -3.70
N ASP A 37 -14.97 9.27 -3.55
CA ASP A 37 -15.71 9.88 -4.66
C ASP A 37 -14.92 11.03 -5.32
N ARG A 38 -14.18 11.82 -4.55
CA ARG A 38 -13.28 12.85 -5.11
C ARG A 38 -12.13 12.23 -5.93
N PHE A 39 -11.56 11.12 -5.47
CA PHE A 39 -10.53 10.42 -6.25
C PHE A 39 -11.09 9.83 -7.54
N VAL A 40 -12.29 9.26 -7.49
CA VAL A 40 -12.99 8.77 -8.68
C VAL A 40 -13.28 9.90 -9.67
N ALA A 41 -13.77 11.05 -9.19
CA ALA A 41 -14.04 12.21 -10.04
C ALA A 41 -12.77 12.76 -10.72
N ALA A 42 -11.59 12.59 -10.10
CA ALA A 42 -10.30 12.91 -10.70
C ALA A 42 -9.76 11.83 -11.67
N GLY A 43 -10.50 10.74 -11.89
CA GLY A 43 -10.13 9.68 -12.84
C GLY A 43 -9.24 8.57 -12.26
N VAL A 44 -9.14 8.44 -10.93
CA VAL A 44 -8.39 7.35 -10.29
C VAL A 44 -9.09 6.01 -10.53
N ALA A 45 -8.35 5.03 -11.06
CA ALA A 45 -8.87 3.68 -11.33
C ALA A 45 -8.70 2.72 -10.14
N LEU A 46 -7.66 2.92 -9.31
CA LEU A 46 -7.35 2.05 -8.17
C LEU A 46 -6.93 2.88 -6.95
N VAL A 47 -7.57 2.65 -5.82
CA VAL A 47 -7.29 3.32 -4.54
C VAL A 47 -6.73 2.32 -3.53
N HIS A 48 -5.65 2.68 -2.85
CA HIS A 48 -5.10 1.90 -1.74
C HIS A 48 -5.84 2.26 -0.45
N VAL A 49 -6.56 1.30 0.12
CA VAL A 49 -7.32 1.47 1.38
C VAL A 49 -6.68 0.60 2.46
N VAL A 50 -6.39 1.19 3.61
CA VAL A 50 -5.86 0.46 4.77
C VAL A 50 -6.84 0.50 5.93
N ASP A 51 -7.29 -0.65 6.38
CA ASP A 51 -8.05 -0.81 7.62
C ASP A 51 -7.09 -0.84 8.81
N LEU A 52 -6.87 0.33 9.42
CA LEU A 52 -5.97 0.43 10.57
C LEU A 52 -6.55 -0.22 11.84
N ASP A 53 -7.86 -0.26 12.01
CA ASP A 53 -8.47 -0.95 13.15
C ASP A 53 -8.11 -2.44 13.09
N ALA A 54 -8.31 -3.08 11.94
CA ALA A 54 -7.91 -4.47 11.72
C ALA A 54 -6.38 -4.67 11.79
N ALA A 55 -5.59 -3.74 11.27
CA ALA A 55 -4.12 -3.80 11.35
C ALA A 55 -3.63 -3.78 12.79
N LEU A 56 -4.29 -3.03 13.66
CA LEU A 56 -3.98 -2.90 15.09
C LEU A 56 -4.59 -4.01 15.96
N GLY A 57 -5.39 -4.93 15.37
CA GLY A 57 -6.00 -6.07 16.05
C GLY A 57 -7.40 -5.80 16.59
N GLU A 58 -8.01 -4.70 16.18
CA GLU A 58 -9.39 -4.36 16.49
C GLU A 58 -10.36 -4.94 15.44
N ALA A 59 -11.67 -4.69 15.62
CA ALA A 59 -12.68 -5.16 14.67
C ALA A 59 -12.53 -4.48 13.30
N PRO A 60 -12.54 -5.24 12.20
CA PRO A 60 -12.42 -4.66 10.86
C PRO A 60 -13.64 -3.81 10.49
N GLN A 61 -13.39 -2.72 9.76
CA GLN A 61 -14.40 -1.73 9.34
C GLN A 61 -15.17 -2.18 8.08
N ARG A 62 -15.68 -3.42 8.09
CA ARG A 62 -16.28 -4.08 6.92
C ARG A 62 -17.45 -3.31 6.30
N GLU A 63 -18.31 -2.73 7.12
CA GLU A 63 -19.46 -1.96 6.66
C GLU A 63 -19.02 -0.71 5.90
N LEU A 64 -18.05 0.04 6.42
CA LEU A 64 -17.49 1.21 5.77
C LEU A 64 -16.80 0.85 4.45
N ILE A 65 -15.96 -0.19 4.45
CA ILE A 65 -15.28 -0.67 3.24
C ILE A 65 -16.31 -1.15 2.20
N GLY A 66 -17.36 -1.86 2.62
CA GLY A 66 -18.45 -2.27 1.73
C GLY A 66 -19.19 -1.10 1.07
N ARG A 67 -19.30 0.05 1.76
CA ARG A 67 -19.85 1.29 1.19
C ARG A 67 -18.91 1.97 0.19
N MET A 68 -17.61 1.70 0.28
CA MET A 68 -16.60 2.26 -0.64
C MET A 68 -16.47 1.44 -1.93
N VAL A 69 -16.72 0.14 -1.87
CA VAL A 69 -16.64 -0.75 -3.03
C VAL A 69 -17.71 -0.42 -4.07
N GLY A 70 -17.36 -0.54 -5.36
CA GLY A 70 -18.29 -0.33 -6.48
C GLY A 70 -18.60 1.13 -6.81
N ARG A 71 -17.85 2.09 -6.27
CA ARG A 71 -18.07 3.52 -6.48
C ARG A 71 -17.29 4.11 -7.67
N GLY A 72 -16.76 3.28 -8.56
CA GLY A 72 -16.10 3.73 -9.79
C GLY A 72 -14.58 3.56 -9.80
N ALA A 73 -13.93 3.33 -8.64
CA ALA A 73 -12.56 2.89 -8.56
C ALA A 73 -12.48 1.50 -7.93
N ALA A 74 -11.51 0.69 -8.36
CA ALA A 74 -11.14 -0.55 -7.70
C ALA A 74 -10.47 -0.26 -6.35
N ILE A 75 -10.57 -1.19 -5.40
CA ILE A 75 -9.94 -1.07 -4.08
C ILE A 75 -8.84 -2.11 -3.93
N GLN A 76 -7.61 -1.65 -3.65
CA GLN A 76 -6.53 -2.45 -3.13
C GLN A 76 -6.57 -2.34 -1.60
N LEU A 77 -7.04 -3.40 -0.91
CA LEU A 77 -7.28 -3.41 0.53
C LEU A 77 -6.11 -4.00 1.30
N GLY A 78 -5.61 -3.26 2.29
CA GLY A 78 -4.64 -3.71 3.29
C GLY A 78 -5.18 -3.55 4.71
N GLY A 79 -4.46 -4.09 5.69
CA GLY A 79 -4.80 -4.02 7.11
C GLY A 79 -5.50 -5.29 7.62
N GLY A 80 -4.86 -5.96 8.58
CA GLY A 80 -5.44 -7.11 9.28
C GLY A 80 -5.62 -8.41 8.48
N LEU A 81 -5.17 -8.50 7.24
CA LEU A 81 -5.28 -9.69 6.40
C LEU A 81 -4.20 -10.73 6.77
N ARG A 82 -4.47 -11.51 7.82
CA ARG A 82 -3.47 -12.41 8.44
C ARG A 82 -3.66 -13.89 8.12
N ASP A 83 -4.77 -14.27 7.52
CA ASP A 83 -5.11 -15.64 7.16
C ASP A 83 -6.00 -15.70 5.92
N ARG A 84 -6.25 -16.92 5.42
CA ARG A 84 -7.10 -17.18 4.26
C ARG A 84 -8.50 -16.59 4.43
N SER A 85 -9.11 -16.77 5.62
CA SER A 85 -10.49 -16.32 5.88
C SER A 85 -10.62 -14.79 5.78
N ALA A 86 -9.65 -14.04 6.35
CA ALA A 86 -9.62 -12.59 6.26
C ALA A 86 -9.43 -12.10 4.81
N ILE A 87 -8.57 -12.79 4.04
CA ILE A 87 -8.33 -12.47 2.62
C ILE A 87 -9.58 -12.75 1.78
N GLU A 88 -10.22 -13.92 1.96
CA GLU A 88 -11.46 -14.28 1.26
C GLU A 88 -12.61 -13.34 1.63
N ALA A 89 -12.69 -12.91 2.90
CA ALA A 89 -13.68 -11.91 3.33
C ALA A 89 -13.44 -10.55 2.65
N ALA A 90 -12.19 -10.12 2.45
CA ALA A 90 -11.87 -8.90 1.71
C ALA A 90 -12.32 -9.01 0.24
N PHE A 91 -12.09 -10.15 -0.40
CA PHE A 91 -12.57 -10.40 -1.77
C PHE A 91 -14.09 -10.48 -1.86
N ALA A 92 -14.75 -11.09 -0.87
CA ALA A 92 -16.22 -11.14 -0.80
C ALA A 92 -16.84 -9.75 -0.61
N LEU A 93 -16.15 -8.82 0.05
CA LEU A 93 -16.55 -7.41 0.11
C LEU A 93 -16.39 -6.69 -1.23
N GLY A 94 -15.60 -7.23 -2.16
CA GLY A 94 -15.35 -6.67 -3.49
C GLY A 94 -14.00 -5.96 -3.64
N ALA A 95 -13.04 -6.20 -2.74
CA ALA A 95 -11.67 -5.73 -2.97
C ALA A 95 -11.10 -6.36 -4.25
N GLU A 96 -10.48 -5.56 -5.10
CA GLU A 96 -9.80 -6.01 -6.33
C GLU A 96 -8.50 -6.72 -5.98
N ARG A 97 -7.70 -6.11 -5.09
CA ARG A 97 -6.43 -6.66 -4.60
C ARG A 97 -6.41 -6.68 -3.07
N ALA A 98 -5.76 -7.69 -2.50
CA ALA A 98 -5.50 -7.81 -1.06
C ALA A 98 -4.01 -7.64 -0.77
N VAL A 99 -3.65 -6.68 0.09
CA VAL A 99 -2.27 -6.43 0.51
C VAL A 99 -1.99 -7.19 1.80
N VAL A 100 -1.00 -8.06 1.78
CA VAL A 100 -0.71 -9.01 2.85
C VAL A 100 0.75 -8.90 3.29
N GLY A 101 0.98 -8.47 4.52
CA GLY A 101 2.33 -8.32 5.09
C GLY A 101 2.68 -9.42 6.10
N SER A 102 2.03 -9.42 7.26
CA SER A 102 2.39 -10.32 8.37
C SER A 102 2.34 -11.81 8.03
N LEU A 103 1.40 -12.24 7.20
CA LEU A 103 1.33 -13.64 6.76
C LEU A 103 2.54 -14.00 5.88
N VAL A 104 2.92 -13.13 4.94
CA VAL A 104 4.12 -13.33 4.10
C VAL A 104 5.36 -13.57 4.97
N ALA A 105 5.52 -12.78 6.02
CA ALA A 105 6.69 -12.85 6.88
C ALA A 105 6.69 -14.08 7.83
N ARG A 106 5.52 -14.51 8.29
CA ARG A 106 5.38 -15.62 9.24
C ARG A 106 5.28 -16.98 8.57
N ASP A 107 4.54 -17.05 7.46
CA ASP A 107 4.24 -18.30 6.74
C ASP A 107 4.14 -18.01 5.22
N PRO A 108 5.29 -17.84 4.54
CA PRO A 108 5.32 -17.56 3.11
C PRO A 108 4.78 -18.72 2.26
N GLU A 109 4.87 -19.95 2.72
CA GLU A 109 4.32 -21.13 2.05
C GLU A 109 2.78 -21.03 2.01
N ARG A 110 2.17 -20.70 3.14
CA ARG A 110 0.72 -20.49 3.23
C ARG A 110 0.27 -19.30 2.37
N PHE A 111 1.05 -18.22 2.36
CA PHE A 111 0.78 -17.10 1.45
C PHE A 111 0.82 -17.54 -0.01
N ALA A 112 1.82 -18.34 -0.41
CA ALA A 112 1.96 -18.85 -1.77
C ALA A 112 0.76 -19.71 -2.20
N GLU A 113 0.27 -20.60 -1.33
CA GLU A 113 -0.94 -21.38 -1.58
C GLU A 113 -2.16 -20.52 -1.83
N ILE A 114 -2.34 -19.44 -1.06
CA ILE A 114 -3.47 -18.54 -1.23
C ILE A 114 -3.29 -17.70 -2.51
N ALA A 115 -2.07 -17.25 -2.81
CA ALA A 115 -1.77 -16.52 -4.03
C ALA A 115 -2.04 -17.36 -5.30
N ALA A 116 -1.71 -18.64 -5.27
CA ALA A 116 -2.00 -19.57 -6.36
C ALA A 116 -3.51 -19.77 -6.59
N ALA A 117 -4.32 -19.71 -5.52
CA ALA A 117 -5.77 -19.78 -5.61
C ALA A 117 -6.43 -18.47 -6.12
N HIS A 118 -5.72 -17.34 -6.04
CA HIS A 118 -6.21 -16.01 -6.43
C HIS A 118 -5.16 -15.27 -7.30
N PRO A 119 -4.83 -15.79 -8.50
CA PRO A 119 -3.75 -15.22 -9.31
C PRO A 119 -4.04 -13.75 -9.68
N GLY A 120 -3.02 -12.92 -9.54
CA GLY A 120 -3.09 -11.49 -9.84
C GLY A 120 -3.78 -10.62 -8.78
N ARG A 121 -4.27 -11.21 -7.68
CA ARG A 121 -5.07 -10.47 -6.68
C ARG A 121 -4.37 -10.26 -5.33
N LEU A 122 -3.34 -11.03 -4.99
CA LEU A 122 -2.58 -10.82 -3.76
C LEU A 122 -1.33 -10.00 -4.03
N VAL A 123 -1.13 -8.98 -3.22
CA VAL A 123 0.06 -8.13 -3.21
C VAL A 123 0.82 -8.39 -1.90
N PRO A 124 1.95 -9.11 -1.93
CA PRO A 124 2.79 -9.23 -0.75
C PRO A 124 3.34 -7.86 -0.35
N ALA A 125 3.34 -7.55 0.95
CA ALA A 125 3.90 -6.32 1.48
C ALA A 125 5.15 -6.61 2.31
N LEU A 126 6.22 -5.90 1.99
CA LEU A 126 7.47 -5.87 2.73
C LEU A 126 7.68 -4.45 3.25
N ASP A 127 7.29 -4.25 4.50
CA ASP A 127 7.48 -2.99 5.21
C ASP A 127 8.84 -3.04 5.93
N LEU A 128 9.74 -2.13 5.60
CA LEU A 128 11.13 -2.18 6.05
C LEU A 128 11.51 -0.90 6.79
N SER A 129 12.27 -1.06 7.88
CA SER A 129 13.05 0.05 8.41
C SER A 129 14.22 0.32 7.45
N GLY A 130 14.21 1.47 6.81
CA GLY A 130 15.27 1.89 5.88
C GLY A 130 16.62 2.03 6.57
N SER A 131 16.65 2.34 7.87
CA SER A 131 17.85 2.53 8.68
C SER A 131 18.48 1.20 9.13
N THR A 132 17.67 0.18 9.46
CA THR A 132 18.17 -1.12 9.94
C THR A 132 18.09 -2.23 8.89
N GLY A 133 17.24 -2.08 7.88
CA GLY A 133 16.94 -3.12 6.89
C GLY A 133 16.03 -4.24 7.42
N GLU A 134 15.50 -4.08 8.65
CA GLU A 134 14.62 -5.05 9.28
C GLU A 134 13.21 -4.97 8.65
N VAL A 135 12.61 -6.13 8.36
CA VAL A 135 11.22 -6.22 7.94
C VAL A 135 10.31 -6.11 9.15
N ARG A 136 9.30 -5.24 9.07
CA ARG A 136 8.34 -4.96 10.15
C ARG A 136 7.00 -5.64 9.86
N ILE A 137 6.35 -6.12 10.91
CA ILE A 137 5.04 -6.80 10.86
C ILE A 137 4.12 -6.31 11.98
N ALA A 138 2.87 -6.80 12.02
CA ALA A 138 1.88 -6.50 13.05
C ALA A 138 1.61 -4.99 13.24
N GLY A 139 1.42 -4.25 12.12
CA GLY A 139 1.28 -2.79 12.17
C GLY A 139 2.57 -2.10 12.60
N TRP A 140 3.71 -2.65 12.15
CA TRP A 140 5.09 -2.19 12.38
C TRP A 140 5.58 -2.25 13.83
N ARG A 141 4.86 -2.98 14.70
CA ARG A 141 5.18 -3.13 16.12
C ARG A 141 6.22 -4.21 16.41
N GLU A 142 6.35 -5.18 15.50
CA GLU A 142 7.23 -6.34 15.65
C GLU A 142 8.20 -6.43 14.49
N GLY A 143 9.40 -7.00 14.72
CA GLY A 143 10.31 -7.42 13.67
C GLY A 143 9.86 -8.75 13.06
N SER A 144 10.18 -8.96 11.80
CA SER A 144 9.92 -10.21 11.10
C SER A 144 10.83 -11.33 11.63
N PRO A 145 10.34 -12.58 11.77
CA PRO A 145 11.18 -13.73 12.08
C PRO A 145 12.10 -14.16 10.91
N ARG A 146 11.89 -13.60 9.71
CA ARG A 146 12.64 -13.95 8.50
C ARG A 146 13.36 -12.71 7.97
N SER A 147 14.51 -12.91 7.33
CA SER A 147 15.26 -11.83 6.68
C SER A 147 14.58 -11.34 5.40
N LEU A 148 14.93 -10.14 4.96
CA LEU A 148 14.49 -9.62 3.66
C LEU A 148 14.91 -10.56 2.50
N ALA A 149 16.09 -11.16 2.57
CA ALA A 149 16.58 -12.07 1.54
C ALA A 149 15.71 -13.33 1.44
N ASP A 150 15.39 -13.95 2.57
CA ASP A 150 14.53 -15.14 2.62
C ASP A 150 13.14 -14.83 2.07
N LEU A 151 12.54 -13.70 2.51
CA LEU A 151 11.22 -13.28 2.08
C LEU A 151 11.20 -12.93 0.58
N SER A 152 12.21 -12.21 0.08
CA SER A 152 12.27 -11.89 -1.35
C SER A 152 12.38 -13.17 -2.19
N THR A 153 13.17 -14.14 -1.75
CA THR A 153 13.31 -15.45 -2.43
C THR A 153 11.99 -16.22 -2.43
N ALA A 154 11.25 -16.20 -1.33
CA ALA A 154 9.95 -16.86 -1.23
C ALA A 154 8.87 -16.24 -2.14
N LEU A 155 9.07 -15.03 -2.62
CA LEU A 155 8.14 -14.36 -3.55
C LEU A 155 8.42 -14.68 -5.03
N VAL A 156 9.56 -15.29 -5.36
CA VAL A 156 9.94 -15.58 -6.76
C VAL A 156 8.93 -16.53 -7.41
N GLY A 157 8.41 -16.12 -8.57
CA GLY A 157 7.48 -16.94 -9.36
C GLY A 157 6.04 -16.98 -8.85
N LEU A 158 5.70 -16.22 -7.81
CA LEU A 158 4.32 -16.13 -7.34
C LEU A 158 3.45 -15.36 -8.35
N PRO A 159 2.16 -15.73 -8.50
CA PRO A 159 1.23 -15.05 -9.39
C PRO A 159 0.69 -13.75 -8.75
N SER A 160 1.61 -12.90 -8.26
CA SER A 160 1.31 -11.60 -7.67
C SER A 160 1.56 -10.48 -8.68
N PRO A 161 0.71 -9.43 -8.74
CA PRO A 161 0.87 -8.37 -9.73
C PRO A 161 2.06 -7.45 -9.42
N ALA A 162 2.43 -7.35 -8.15
CA ALA A 162 3.53 -6.53 -7.66
C ALA A 162 3.89 -6.92 -6.21
N VAL A 163 4.99 -6.41 -5.69
CA VAL A 163 5.32 -6.38 -4.25
C VAL A 163 5.23 -4.95 -3.73
N LEU A 164 4.45 -4.74 -2.66
CA LEU A 164 4.42 -3.45 -1.96
C LEU A 164 5.69 -3.32 -1.11
N VAL A 165 6.41 -2.22 -1.28
CA VAL A 165 7.64 -1.91 -0.53
C VAL A 165 7.48 -0.58 0.17
N THR A 166 7.38 -0.62 1.50
CA THR A 166 7.27 0.56 2.34
C THR A 166 8.57 0.79 3.12
N ASP A 167 9.14 1.99 3.01
CA ASP A 167 10.15 2.45 3.98
C ASP A 167 9.41 3.08 5.17
N VAL A 168 9.31 2.34 6.29
CA VAL A 168 8.53 2.78 7.45
C VAL A 168 9.13 3.98 8.16
N ASP A 169 10.46 4.19 8.05
CA ASP A 169 11.14 5.35 8.64
C ASP A 169 10.79 6.64 7.89
N ARG A 170 10.35 6.53 6.63
CA ARG A 170 9.98 7.64 5.74
C ARG A 170 8.47 7.85 5.63
N ASP A 171 7.65 6.86 6.06
CA ASP A 171 6.21 6.98 5.90
C ASP A 171 5.62 8.14 6.71
N GLY A 172 4.83 8.98 6.02
CA GLY A 172 4.26 10.21 6.59
C GLY A 172 5.27 11.34 6.84
N MET A 173 6.56 11.18 6.49
CA MET A 173 7.62 12.16 6.80
C MET A 173 7.92 13.14 5.68
N MET A 174 7.45 12.87 4.44
CA MET A 174 7.68 13.73 3.25
C MET A 174 9.17 14.04 2.99
N GLY A 175 10.04 13.07 3.24
CA GLY A 175 11.50 13.21 3.08
C GLY A 175 12.05 12.60 1.78
N GLY A 176 11.20 12.30 0.82
CA GLY A 176 11.51 11.55 -0.40
C GLY A 176 11.47 10.03 -0.20
N PRO A 177 11.04 9.27 -1.22
CA PRO A 177 10.90 7.81 -1.16
C PRO A 177 12.26 7.10 -1.21
N ASN A 178 12.29 5.83 -0.77
CA ASN A 178 13.47 4.99 -0.86
C ASN A 178 13.48 4.17 -2.16
N LEU A 179 13.81 4.82 -3.27
CA LEU A 179 13.84 4.19 -4.61
C LEU A 179 14.83 3.02 -4.67
N ALA A 180 15.97 3.13 -3.98
CA ALA A 180 16.97 2.08 -3.95
C ALA A 180 16.46 0.82 -3.25
N LEU A 181 15.71 0.97 -2.17
CA LEU A 181 15.08 -0.12 -1.44
C LEU A 181 14.03 -0.83 -2.32
N ALA A 182 13.11 -0.07 -2.92
CA ALA A 182 12.08 -0.61 -3.80
C ALA A 182 12.69 -1.41 -4.96
N ARG A 183 13.70 -0.85 -5.64
CA ARG A 183 14.42 -1.50 -6.72
C ARG A 183 15.13 -2.79 -6.26
N ARG A 184 15.78 -2.76 -5.09
CA ARG A 184 16.44 -3.94 -4.53
C ARG A 184 15.45 -5.08 -4.28
N VAL A 185 14.30 -4.79 -3.67
CA VAL A 185 13.26 -5.77 -3.40
C VAL A 185 12.68 -6.32 -4.69
N ALA A 186 12.35 -5.46 -5.66
CA ALA A 186 11.81 -5.90 -6.95
C ALA A 186 12.74 -6.86 -7.67
N ARG A 187 14.04 -6.56 -7.72
CA ARG A 187 15.04 -7.45 -8.34
C ARG A 187 15.19 -8.78 -7.60
N ALA A 188 15.14 -8.76 -6.28
CA ALA A 188 15.31 -9.97 -5.48
C ALA A 188 14.08 -10.89 -5.51
N SER A 189 12.86 -10.31 -5.60
CA SER A 189 11.60 -11.07 -5.65
C SER A 189 11.16 -11.45 -7.06
N GLY A 190 11.70 -10.77 -8.09
CA GLY A 190 11.23 -10.92 -9.47
C GLY A 190 9.86 -10.27 -9.73
N LEU A 191 9.28 -9.58 -8.74
CA LEU A 191 8.02 -8.86 -8.85
C LEU A 191 8.27 -7.36 -9.01
N PRO A 192 7.51 -6.64 -9.86
CA PRO A 192 7.62 -5.18 -9.91
C PRO A 192 7.19 -4.56 -8.57
N ALA A 193 7.84 -3.47 -8.15
CA ALA A 193 7.53 -2.83 -6.89
C ALA A 193 6.38 -1.83 -6.99
N LEU A 194 5.49 -1.82 -5.98
CA LEU A 194 4.68 -0.67 -5.60
C LEU A 194 5.43 0.08 -4.50
N LEU A 195 5.88 1.29 -4.82
CA LEU A 195 6.63 2.14 -3.89
C LEU A 195 5.68 2.77 -2.87
N SER A 196 6.03 2.72 -1.58
CA SER A 196 5.28 3.37 -0.50
C SER A 196 6.20 4.04 0.52
N GLY A 197 5.70 5.11 1.13
CA GLY A 197 6.40 5.90 2.14
C GLY A 197 7.33 6.97 1.55
N GLY A 198 7.20 8.19 2.07
CA GLY A 198 8.12 9.29 1.84
C GLY A 198 7.89 10.16 0.61
N VAL A 199 7.07 9.78 -0.37
CA VAL A 199 6.78 10.64 -1.54
C VAL A 199 6.36 12.03 -1.07
N SER A 200 7.04 13.06 -1.58
CA SER A 200 6.90 14.44 -1.12
C SER A 200 6.74 15.46 -2.26
N SER A 201 7.07 15.08 -3.48
CA SER A 201 7.08 15.98 -4.63
C SER A 201 6.80 15.24 -5.95
N LEU A 202 6.40 15.99 -6.99
CA LEU A 202 6.28 15.47 -8.36
C LEU A 202 7.62 14.96 -8.92
N LYS A 203 8.74 15.51 -8.43
CA LYS A 203 10.09 15.01 -8.80
C LYS A 203 10.31 13.59 -8.33
N ASP A 204 9.79 13.22 -7.15
CA ASP A 204 9.88 11.87 -6.62
C ASP A 204 9.11 10.89 -7.50
N LEU A 205 7.91 11.27 -7.95
CA LEU A 205 7.08 10.47 -8.86
C LEU A 205 7.76 10.32 -10.22
N SER A 206 8.31 11.40 -10.76
CA SER A 206 9.06 11.37 -12.02
C SER A 206 10.31 10.47 -11.93
N ALA A 207 11.04 10.54 -10.82
CA ALA A 207 12.19 9.67 -10.58
C ALA A 207 11.79 8.20 -10.45
N ALA A 208 10.70 7.91 -9.72
CA ALA A 208 10.17 6.54 -9.59
C ALA A 208 9.74 5.97 -10.94
N ARG A 209 9.03 6.75 -11.76
CA ARG A 209 8.61 6.37 -13.12
C ARG A 209 9.79 6.02 -14.05
N GLY A 210 10.92 6.67 -13.87
CA GLY A 210 12.16 6.39 -14.62
C GLY A 210 12.84 5.06 -14.28
N ILE A 211 12.33 4.31 -13.30
CA ILE A 211 12.91 3.03 -12.83
C ILE A 211 12.02 1.88 -13.30
N PRO A 212 12.47 1.03 -14.24
CA PRO A 212 11.65 -0.06 -14.81
C PRO A 212 11.10 -1.06 -13.79
N GLU A 213 11.81 -1.26 -12.68
CA GLU A 213 11.40 -2.17 -11.61
C GLU A 213 10.27 -1.60 -10.73
N ILE A 214 9.91 -0.32 -10.87
CA ILE A 214 8.82 0.32 -10.11
C ILE A 214 7.58 0.44 -10.99
N ALA A 215 6.56 -0.37 -10.70
CA ALA A 215 5.31 -0.37 -11.45
C ALA A 215 4.33 0.70 -10.99
N GLY A 216 4.41 1.12 -9.71
CA GLY A 216 3.48 2.09 -9.15
C GLY A 216 3.99 2.77 -7.89
N ALA A 217 3.28 3.82 -7.49
CA ALA A 217 3.54 4.54 -6.24
C ALA A 217 2.24 4.77 -5.47
N ILE A 218 2.27 4.46 -4.17
CA ILE A 218 1.22 4.80 -3.22
C ILE A 218 1.50 6.17 -2.64
N VAL A 219 0.53 7.08 -2.74
CA VAL A 219 0.68 8.46 -2.29
C VAL A 219 -0.42 8.80 -1.29
N GLY A 220 -0.01 9.19 -0.10
CA GLY A 220 -0.92 9.60 0.98
C GLY A 220 -0.62 11.02 1.44
N GLN A 221 0.31 11.20 2.37
CA GLN A 221 0.59 12.45 3.07
C GLN A 221 0.78 13.65 2.13
N ALA A 222 1.46 13.48 1.00
CA ALA A 222 1.73 14.55 0.05
C ALA A 222 0.45 15.14 -0.58
N LEU A 223 -0.56 14.30 -0.87
CA LEU A 223 -1.87 14.75 -1.36
C LEU A 223 -2.63 15.53 -0.28
N TYR A 224 -2.64 15.04 0.95
CA TYR A 224 -3.38 15.68 2.05
C TYR A 224 -2.72 16.97 2.56
N SER A 225 -1.41 17.10 2.41
CA SER A 225 -0.68 18.33 2.74
C SER A 225 -0.73 19.39 1.64
N GLY A 226 -1.27 19.06 0.46
CA GLY A 226 -1.30 19.97 -0.69
C GLY A 226 0.07 20.21 -1.33
N ALA A 227 1.02 19.27 -1.18
CA ALA A 227 2.33 19.37 -1.83
C ALA A 227 2.22 19.37 -3.36
N PHE A 228 1.18 18.72 -3.87
CA PHE A 228 0.74 18.71 -5.27
C PHE A 228 -0.72 18.25 -5.34
N THR A 229 -1.40 18.50 -6.44
CA THR A 229 -2.75 18.00 -6.67
C THR A 229 -2.73 16.55 -7.15
N LEU A 230 -3.86 15.86 -7.05
CA LEU A 230 -4.00 14.50 -7.55
C LEU A 230 -3.83 14.44 -9.08
N GLU A 231 -4.35 15.43 -9.79
CA GLU A 231 -4.24 15.56 -11.24
C GLU A 231 -2.79 15.73 -11.69
N GLU A 232 -2.02 16.59 -11.00
CA GLU A 232 -0.57 16.75 -11.24
C GLU A 232 0.18 15.45 -11.01
N ALA A 233 -0.16 14.73 -9.93
CA ALA A 233 0.46 13.44 -9.62
C ALA A 233 0.15 12.38 -10.69
N MET A 234 -1.09 12.29 -11.17
CA MET A 234 -1.50 11.36 -12.22
C MET A 234 -0.80 11.68 -13.55
N THR A 235 -0.81 12.94 -13.97
CA THR A 235 -0.11 13.43 -15.17
C THR A 235 1.38 13.05 -15.11
N THR A 236 2.03 13.30 -13.96
CA THR A 236 3.45 12.95 -13.75
C THR A 236 3.68 11.45 -13.82
N ALA A 237 2.83 10.66 -13.16
CA ALA A 237 2.95 9.20 -13.12
C ALA A 237 2.74 8.56 -14.51
N HIS A 238 1.83 9.09 -15.33
CA HIS A 238 1.58 8.59 -16.68
C HIS A 238 2.60 9.10 -17.70
N GLY A 239 3.28 10.21 -17.41
CA GLY A 239 4.28 10.79 -18.32
C GLY A 239 3.68 11.67 -19.38
N GLU A 240 2.50 12.20 -19.11
CA GLU A 240 1.84 13.16 -19.97
C GLU A 240 2.43 14.57 -19.75
N PRO A 241 2.50 15.43 -20.78
CA PRO A 241 2.89 16.82 -20.59
C PRO A 241 1.83 17.55 -19.75
N PHE A 242 2.25 18.47 -18.90
CA PHE A 242 1.33 19.41 -18.28
C PHE A 242 0.70 20.29 -19.36
N ALA A 243 -0.63 20.38 -19.35
CA ALA A 243 -1.39 21.23 -20.27
C ALA A 243 -1.22 22.71 -19.93
#